data_fa4d5dab8e158fa487f0d9edc52e70e9
#
_entry.id   fa4d5dab8e158fa487f0d9edc52e70e9
#
_cell.length_a   1.000
_cell.length_b   1.000
_cell.length_c   1.000
_cell.angle_alpha   90.00
_cell.angle_beta   90.00
_cell.angle_gamma   90.00
#
_symmetry.space_group_name_H-M   'P 1'
#
loop_
_entity.id
_entity.type
_entity.pdbx_description
1 polymer ?
#
loop_
_entity_poly.entity_id
_entity_poly.type
_entity_poly.pdbx_seq_one_letter_code
_entity_poly.pdbx_strand_id
1 'polypeptide(L)'
;MEPKMFCYQCQETAGCSGCTISGVCGKKPDVAAMQDLLVYVTKGLSAITTALRSEGREIPSDINHMVIQNLFTTITNANFDKDSIVAKISETLSAKEQLLAQLSDRKSLPAAALWHPESPADYESMGYVTSILATKNEDIRSLRELITYGLKGLCAYTSHANALLREDPELDAFIQSTLAKTLDDSLTAEELTALTLETGKFGVRGMALLDQANTETFGNPEITKVNIGTGKNPGILVSGHDLHDLEMLLEQTKGTGVDVYTHSEMLPAHYYPAFKKYPNFAGNYGNAWWKQKEEFESFNGPILMTTNCIVPPKDSYKDRIYTTGATGYPGCTHITPGPDGKKDFSQIISHAKRCAAPTEIEHGEIVGGFAHNQVIALADQIVEAVKSGTIRKFVVMAGCDGRAKSRSYYTDFAQALPKDTVILTAGCAKYRYNKLNLGDINGIPRVLDAGQCNDSYSLAVIAMKLQEVFGLDDINELPIIYNIAWYEQKAVIVLLALLSLGVKNIHLGPTLPAFLSPNVTKILINNFGIAGINRVEEDMELFFGK
;
A
#
# COMPACT_ATOMS: atom_id res chain seq x y z
N MET A 1 27.21 -17.18 -13.16
CA MET A 1 26.51 -16.23 -14.05
C MET A 1 26.17 -15.02 -13.21
N GLU A 2 26.61 -13.83 -13.61
CA GLU A 2 26.28 -12.63 -12.86
C GLU A 2 24.76 -12.39 -12.88
N PRO A 3 24.16 -11.91 -11.77
CA PRO A 3 22.73 -11.65 -11.74
C PRO A 3 22.36 -10.54 -12.72
N LYS A 4 21.30 -10.72 -13.49
CA LYS A 4 20.79 -9.72 -14.44
C LYS A 4 20.06 -8.56 -13.73
N MET A 5 19.62 -8.77 -12.50
CA MET A 5 18.97 -7.82 -11.62
C MET A 5 19.07 -8.32 -10.18
N PHE A 6 18.72 -7.47 -9.21
CA PHE A 6 18.44 -7.92 -7.85
C PHE A 6 17.24 -7.17 -7.29
N CYS A 7 16.25 -7.89 -6.76
CA CYS A 7 15.08 -7.28 -6.11
C CYS A 7 14.50 -8.24 -5.08
N TYR A 8 14.33 -7.79 -3.84
CA TYR A 8 13.72 -8.58 -2.76
C TYR A 8 12.70 -7.77 -1.93
N GLN A 9 12.14 -6.70 -2.55
CA GLN A 9 11.25 -5.76 -1.85
C GLN A 9 9.85 -6.29 -1.52
N CYS A 10 9.43 -7.45 -2.06
CA CYS A 10 8.09 -8.01 -1.82
C CYS A 10 8.17 -9.43 -1.23
N GLN A 11 7.05 -9.87 -0.66
CA GLN A 11 6.95 -11.19 -0.03
C GLN A 11 7.12 -12.35 -1.03
N GLU A 12 6.69 -12.17 -2.29
CA GLU A 12 6.79 -13.20 -3.32
C GLU A 12 8.15 -13.21 -4.05
N THR A 13 9.18 -12.57 -3.51
CA THR A 13 10.50 -12.59 -4.12
C THR A 13 11.03 -14.02 -4.26
N ALA A 14 11.76 -14.29 -5.34
CA ALA A 14 12.20 -15.64 -5.70
C ALA A 14 12.95 -16.34 -4.56
N GLY A 15 12.46 -17.51 -4.15
CA GLY A 15 13.06 -18.33 -3.09
C GLY A 15 13.19 -17.62 -1.74
N CYS A 16 12.39 -16.58 -1.46
CA CYS A 16 12.52 -15.72 -0.26
C CYS A 16 13.95 -15.17 -0.08
N SER A 17 14.68 -14.93 -1.17
CA SER A 17 16.09 -14.48 -1.13
C SER A 17 16.38 -13.33 -2.11
N GLY A 18 15.66 -13.26 -3.22
CA GLY A 18 15.81 -12.22 -4.23
C GLY A 18 15.58 -12.70 -5.66
N CYS A 19 14.96 -11.84 -6.47
CA CYS A 19 14.82 -12.04 -7.90
C CYS A 19 16.12 -11.61 -8.62
N THR A 20 16.75 -12.53 -9.35
CA THR A 20 18.08 -12.30 -9.98
C THR A 20 18.05 -12.38 -11.51
N ILE A 21 17.00 -12.95 -12.10
CA ILE A 21 16.82 -13.11 -13.56
C ILE A 21 15.69 -12.23 -14.06
N SER A 22 14.54 -12.31 -13.41
CA SER A 22 13.35 -11.49 -13.62
C SER A 22 12.52 -11.48 -12.33
N GLY A 23 11.71 -10.45 -12.12
CA GLY A 23 10.80 -10.41 -10.98
C GLY A 23 9.72 -11.50 -11.08
N VAL A 24 9.39 -12.15 -9.97
CA VAL A 24 8.20 -13.04 -9.88
C VAL A 24 6.92 -12.27 -10.23
N CYS A 25 6.89 -10.97 -9.95
CA CYS A 25 5.82 -10.06 -10.36
C CYS A 25 5.74 -9.79 -11.88
N GLY A 26 6.75 -10.21 -12.65
CA GLY A 26 6.86 -9.93 -14.09
C GLY A 26 7.78 -8.75 -14.44
N LYS A 27 8.42 -8.11 -13.46
CA LYS A 27 9.38 -7.02 -13.68
C LYS A 27 10.60 -7.52 -14.43
N LYS A 28 10.95 -6.85 -15.54
CA LYS A 28 12.14 -7.15 -16.34
C LYS A 28 13.39 -6.52 -15.72
N PRO A 29 14.61 -7.04 -16.03
CA PRO A 29 15.87 -6.49 -15.49
C PRO A 29 16.10 -5.02 -15.82
N ASP A 30 15.80 -4.58 -17.02
CA ASP A 30 15.93 -3.19 -17.46
C ASP A 30 14.99 -2.24 -16.71
N VAL A 31 13.76 -2.68 -16.44
CA VAL A 31 12.80 -1.94 -15.60
C VAL A 31 13.31 -1.87 -14.15
N ALA A 32 13.88 -2.97 -13.63
CA ALA A 32 14.45 -2.98 -12.28
C ALA A 32 15.62 -1.98 -12.16
N ALA A 33 16.54 -1.96 -13.13
CA ALA A 33 17.64 -1.01 -13.16
C ALA A 33 17.16 0.44 -13.21
N MET A 34 16.13 0.74 -14.00
CA MET A 34 15.54 2.09 -14.06
C MET A 34 14.83 2.48 -12.75
N GLN A 35 14.18 1.55 -12.09
CA GLN A 35 13.59 1.80 -10.76
C GLN A 35 14.67 2.07 -9.71
N ASP A 36 15.77 1.32 -9.70
CA ASP A 36 16.89 1.53 -8.79
C ASP A 36 17.54 2.90 -9.06
N LEU A 37 17.73 3.28 -10.33
CA LEU A 37 18.24 4.59 -10.71
C LEU A 37 17.27 5.72 -10.29
N LEU A 38 15.96 5.55 -10.49
CA LEU A 38 14.97 6.54 -10.05
C LEU A 38 15.05 6.77 -8.54
N VAL A 39 15.16 5.70 -7.75
CA VAL A 39 15.36 5.81 -6.30
C VAL A 39 16.66 6.53 -5.98
N TYR A 40 17.75 6.21 -6.67
CA TYR A 40 19.06 6.85 -6.46
C TYR A 40 19.04 8.35 -6.74
N VAL A 41 18.49 8.78 -7.89
CA VAL A 41 18.42 10.23 -8.21
C VAL A 41 17.44 10.96 -7.28
N THR A 42 16.40 10.27 -6.80
CA THR A 42 15.46 10.82 -5.80
C THR A 42 16.14 10.98 -4.43
N LYS A 43 17.01 10.04 -4.03
CA LYS A 43 17.87 10.20 -2.84
C LYS A 43 18.80 11.43 -2.99
N GLY A 44 19.36 11.62 -4.18
CA GLY A 44 20.18 12.79 -4.50
C GLY A 44 19.41 14.10 -4.42
N LEU A 45 18.19 14.15 -5.00
CA LEU A 45 17.29 15.31 -4.89
C LEU A 45 16.95 15.59 -3.42
N SER A 46 16.66 14.56 -2.64
CA SER A 46 16.34 14.65 -1.22
C SER A 46 17.50 15.19 -0.37
N ALA A 47 18.73 14.86 -0.71
CA ALA A 47 19.91 15.44 -0.06
C ALA A 47 20.04 16.95 -0.35
N ILE A 48 19.77 17.38 -1.58
CA ILE A 48 19.78 18.81 -1.96
C ILE A 48 18.66 19.58 -1.22
N THR A 49 17.44 19.07 -1.22
CA THR A 49 16.31 19.74 -0.55
C THR A 49 16.51 19.81 0.96
N THR A 50 17.13 18.77 1.56
CA THR A 50 17.50 18.77 2.98
C THR A 50 18.55 19.85 3.27
N ALA A 51 19.56 19.99 2.43
CA ALA A 51 20.57 21.03 2.57
C ALA A 51 19.97 22.44 2.41
N LEU A 52 19.08 22.64 1.43
CA LEU A 52 18.37 23.92 1.24
C LEU A 52 17.51 24.27 2.46
N ARG A 53 16.81 23.32 3.06
CA ARG A 53 16.05 23.56 4.31
C ARG A 53 16.98 23.95 5.47
N SER A 54 18.17 23.37 5.54
CA SER A 54 19.15 23.76 6.57
C SER A 54 19.70 25.18 6.37
N GLU A 55 19.65 25.71 5.14
CA GLU A 55 19.92 27.12 4.82
C GLU A 55 18.69 28.03 5.03
N GLY A 56 17.59 27.49 5.57
CA GLY A 56 16.33 28.24 5.83
C GLY A 56 15.48 28.49 4.59
N ARG A 57 15.67 27.72 3.53
CA ARG A 57 14.88 27.85 2.27
C ARG A 57 13.68 26.93 2.27
N GLU A 58 12.58 27.44 1.79
CA GLU A 58 11.38 26.64 1.50
C GLU A 58 11.58 25.83 0.23
N ILE A 59 11.03 24.62 0.21
CA ILE A 59 11.02 23.75 -0.97
C ILE A 59 9.65 23.82 -1.62
N PRO A 60 9.59 24.09 -2.95
CA PRO A 60 8.33 24.12 -3.69
C PRO A 60 7.54 22.80 -3.55
N SER A 61 6.23 22.90 -3.49
CA SER A 61 5.31 21.75 -3.33
C SER A 61 5.44 20.73 -4.46
N ASP A 62 5.66 21.17 -5.70
CA ASP A 62 5.89 20.30 -6.85
C ASP A 62 7.14 19.43 -6.71
N ILE A 63 8.19 19.93 -6.05
CA ILE A 63 9.39 19.15 -5.73
C ILE A 63 9.08 18.11 -4.64
N ASN A 64 8.30 18.49 -3.61
CA ASN A 64 7.86 17.55 -2.59
C ASN A 64 7.03 16.41 -3.23
N HIS A 65 6.07 16.78 -4.07
CA HIS A 65 5.24 15.80 -4.81
C HIS A 65 6.08 14.93 -5.74
N MET A 66 7.13 15.48 -6.40
CA MET A 66 8.03 14.70 -7.26
C MET A 66 8.73 13.59 -6.47
N VAL A 67 9.27 13.88 -5.28
CA VAL A 67 9.90 12.85 -4.42
C VAL A 67 8.89 11.78 -4.05
N ILE A 68 7.69 12.16 -3.63
CA ILE A 68 6.61 11.26 -3.26
C ILE A 68 6.21 10.37 -4.43
N GLN A 69 5.96 10.94 -5.61
CA GLN A 69 5.56 10.21 -6.82
C GLN A 69 6.65 9.27 -7.32
N ASN A 70 7.91 9.69 -7.26
CA ASN A 70 9.04 8.84 -7.67
C ASN A 70 9.12 7.58 -6.81
N LEU A 71 9.04 7.71 -5.48
CA LEU A 71 9.05 6.56 -4.59
C LEU A 71 7.81 5.68 -4.79
N PHE A 72 6.62 6.27 -4.90
CA PHE A 72 5.38 5.53 -5.16
C PHE A 72 5.44 4.74 -6.47
N THR A 73 6.00 5.31 -7.54
CA THR A 73 6.17 4.64 -8.84
C THR A 73 7.00 3.35 -8.72
N THR A 74 7.90 3.26 -7.75
CA THR A 74 8.81 2.12 -7.58
C THR A 74 8.32 1.05 -6.61
N ILE A 75 7.11 1.17 -6.03
CA ILE A 75 6.57 0.09 -5.20
C ILE A 75 6.22 -1.15 -6.05
N THR A 76 6.05 -2.28 -5.37
CA THR A 76 5.76 -3.55 -6.06
C THR A 76 4.48 -3.45 -6.88
N ASN A 77 4.53 -3.90 -8.14
CA ASN A 77 3.40 -3.95 -9.08
C ASN A 77 2.73 -2.59 -9.36
N ALA A 78 3.48 -1.49 -9.30
CA ALA A 78 2.97 -0.18 -9.67
C ALA A 78 3.25 0.12 -11.14
N ASN A 79 4.52 0.22 -11.54
CA ASN A 79 4.89 0.64 -12.89
C ASN A 79 5.89 -0.33 -13.53
N PHE A 80 5.52 -0.87 -14.69
CA PHE A 80 6.33 -1.75 -15.53
C PHE A 80 6.78 -1.06 -16.82
N ASP A 81 6.41 0.21 -17.02
CA ASP A 81 6.74 0.97 -18.21
C ASP A 81 8.09 1.67 -18.04
N LYS A 82 9.11 1.14 -18.73
CA LYS A 82 10.47 1.68 -18.72
C LYS A 82 10.52 3.13 -19.17
N ASP A 83 9.78 3.49 -20.21
CA ASP A 83 9.83 4.83 -20.80
C ASP A 83 9.25 5.88 -19.83
N SER A 84 8.17 5.53 -19.15
CA SER A 84 7.59 6.35 -18.08
C SER A 84 8.58 6.58 -16.92
N ILE A 85 9.34 5.55 -16.53
CA ILE A 85 10.34 5.65 -15.46
C ILE A 85 11.52 6.51 -15.91
N VAL A 86 11.99 6.34 -17.16
CA VAL A 86 13.08 7.17 -17.75
C VAL A 86 12.67 8.64 -17.81
N ALA A 87 11.42 8.95 -18.17
CA ALA A 87 10.92 10.33 -18.14
C ALA A 87 11.00 10.93 -16.72
N LYS A 88 10.56 10.19 -15.69
CA LYS A 88 10.68 10.63 -14.28
C LYS A 88 12.13 10.84 -13.83
N ILE A 89 13.06 10.00 -14.28
CA ILE A 89 14.50 10.18 -14.01
C ILE A 89 14.96 11.51 -14.61
N SER A 90 14.61 11.79 -15.87
CA SER A 90 15.02 13.02 -16.57
C SER A 90 14.43 14.27 -15.89
N GLU A 91 13.16 14.24 -15.50
CA GLU A 91 12.51 15.31 -14.75
C GLU A 91 13.21 15.55 -13.39
N THR A 92 13.54 14.48 -12.68
CA THR A 92 14.23 14.55 -11.39
C THR A 92 15.64 15.12 -11.53
N LEU A 93 16.36 14.75 -12.58
CA LEU A 93 17.70 15.31 -12.86
C LEU A 93 17.64 16.81 -13.17
N SER A 94 16.63 17.25 -13.94
CA SER A 94 16.41 18.67 -14.21
C SER A 94 16.10 19.46 -12.93
N ALA A 95 15.25 18.92 -12.07
CA ALA A 95 14.95 19.53 -10.76
C ALA A 95 16.22 19.61 -9.87
N LYS A 96 17.03 18.55 -9.86
CA LYS A 96 18.32 18.53 -9.14
C LYS A 96 19.23 19.67 -9.58
N GLU A 97 19.43 19.87 -10.89
CA GLU A 97 20.28 20.93 -11.41
C GLU A 97 19.82 22.32 -10.97
N GLN A 98 18.50 22.57 -11.08
CA GLN A 98 17.91 23.85 -10.70
C GLN A 98 18.07 24.15 -9.20
N LEU A 99 17.87 23.14 -8.35
CA LEU A 99 18.00 23.30 -6.89
C LEU A 99 19.46 23.34 -6.45
N LEU A 100 20.33 22.54 -7.08
CA LEU A 100 21.76 22.55 -6.80
C LEU A 100 22.40 23.92 -7.07
N ALA A 101 21.90 24.66 -8.06
CA ALA A 101 22.35 26.02 -8.36
C ALA A 101 22.04 27.02 -7.24
N GLN A 102 21.10 26.71 -6.37
CA GLN A 102 20.65 27.58 -5.27
C GLN A 102 21.42 27.36 -3.97
N LEU A 103 22.18 26.26 -3.84
CA LEU A 103 22.95 25.94 -2.63
C LEU A 103 24.21 26.82 -2.52
N SER A 104 24.47 27.27 -1.30
CA SER A 104 25.65 28.06 -0.96
C SER A 104 26.91 27.18 -0.87
N ASP A 105 26.79 25.98 -0.35
CA ASP A 105 27.89 24.99 -0.25
C ASP A 105 27.43 23.61 -0.74
N ARG A 106 28.28 22.96 -1.55
CA ARG A 106 28.04 21.65 -2.14
C ARG A 106 29.00 20.56 -1.65
N LYS A 107 29.94 20.92 -0.77
CA LYS A 107 31.06 20.03 -0.38
C LYS A 107 30.63 18.81 0.40
N SER A 108 29.54 18.92 1.16
CA SER A 108 29.02 17.83 1.99
C SER A 108 27.97 16.96 1.31
N LEU A 109 27.66 17.25 0.03
CA LEU A 109 26.63 16.51 -0.68
C LEU A 109 27.13 15.11 -1.09
N PRO A 110 26.27 14.07 -0.97
CA PRO A 110 26.58 12.73 -1.43
C PRO A 110 26.69 12.67 -2.96
N ALA A 111 27.39 11.63 -3.47
CA ALA A 111 27.56 11.42 -4.90
C ALA A 111 26.23 11.41 -5.69
N ALA A 112 25.16 10.88 -5.12
CA ALA A 112 23.84 10.87 -5.73
C ALA A 112 23.28 12.28 -6.01
N ALA A 113 23.61 13.26 -5.18
CA ALA A 113 23.21 14.65 -5.38
C ALA A 113 23.95 15.30 -6.56
N LEU A 114 25.23 14.92 -6.76
CA LEU A 114 26.11 15.52 -7.76
C LEU A 114 26.10 14.76 -9.10
N TRP A 115 25.66 13.50 -9.10
CA TRP A 115 25.66 12.68 -10.32
C TRP A 115 24.70 13.23 -11.37
N HIS A 116 25.18 13.31 -12.60
CA HIS A 116 24.40 13.58 -13.81
C HIS A 116 24.95 12.69 -14.96
N PRO A 117 24.09 12.27 -15.91
CA PRO A 117 24.50 11.48 -17.05
C PRO A 117 25.22 12.36 -18.08
N GLU A 118 26.20 11.80 -18.78
CA GLU A 118 26.79 12.41 -19.98
C GLU A 118 25.95 12.08 -21.22
N SER A 119 25.27 10.92 -21.18
CA SER A 119 24.41 10.41 -22.26
C SER A 119 23.28 9.54 -21.71
N PRO A 120 22.20 9.28 -22.49
CA PRO A 120 21.14 8.34 -22.11
C PRO A 120 21.63 6.90 -21.86
N ALA A 121 22.77 6.51 -22.43
CA ALA A 121 23.38 5.18 -22.21
C ALA A 121 23.85 5.01 -20.74
N ASP A 122 24.14 6.11 -20.05
CA ASP A 122 24.61 6.09 -18.66
C ASP A 122 23.50 5.68 -17.68
N TYR A 123 22.23 5.83 -18.06
CA TYR A 123 21.11 5.44 -17.23
C TYR A 123 21.14 3.95 -16.90
N GLU A 124 21.35 3.10 -17.90
CA GLU A 124 21.32 1.66 -17.70
C GLU A 124 22.53 1.20 -16.88
N SER A 125 23.72 1.69 -17.21
CA SER A 125 24.95 1.37 -16.46
C SER A 125 24.86 1.81 -15.00
N MET A 126 24.36 3.04 -14.74
CA MET A 126 24.22 3.56 -13.38
C MET A 126 23.14 2.82 -12.59
N GLY A 127 22.02 2.42 -13.22
CA GLY A 127 20.99 1.61 -12.59
C GLY A 127 21.50 0.29 -12.03
N TYR A 128 22.44 -0.36 -12.72
CA TYR A 128 23.09 -1.58 -12.19
C TYR A 128 24.06 -1.30 -11.05
N VAL A 129 24.82 -0.17 -11.13
CA VAL A 129 25.78 0.21 -10.09
C VAL A 129 25.11 0.63 -8.79
N THR A 130 23.95 1.26 -8.88
CA THR A 130 23.18 1.78 -7.73
C THR A 130 22.18 0.78 -7.17
N SER A 131 22.27 -0.49 -7.59
CA SER A 131 21.40 -1.56 -7.07
C SER A 131 21.54 -1.75 -5.56
N ILE A 132 20.55 -2.39 -4.96
CA ILE A 132 20.49 -2.74 -3.53
C ILE A 132 21.81 -3.37 -3.04
N LEU A 133 22.45 -4.21 -3.87
CA LEU A 133 23.71 -4.90 -3.55
C LEU A 133 24.94 -3.98 -3.51
N ALA A 134 24.82 -2.70 -3.84
CA ALA A 134 25.90 -1.72 -3.66
C ALA A 134 26.32 -1.60 -2.19
N THR A 135 25.39 -1.68 -1.26
CA THR A 135 25.67 -1.74 0.19
C THR A 135 26.15 -3.14 0.56
N LYS A 136 27.45 -3.30 0.84
CA LYS A 136 28.07 -4.62 1.06
C LYS A 136 27.77 -5.22 2.44
N ASN A 137 27.70 -4.39 3.49
CA ASN A 137 27.33 -4.85 4.82
C ASN A 137 25.85 -5.23 4.83
N GLU A 138 25.54 -6.48 5.17
CA GLU A 138 24.19 -7.04 5.10
C GLU A 138 23.24 -6.38 6.10
N ASP A 139 23.70 -6.06 7.30
CA ASP A 139 22.87 -5.44 8.33
C ASP A 139 22.55 -3.98 7.97
N ILE A 140 23.54 -3.23 7.53
CA ILE A 140 23.36 -1.85 7.03
C ILE A 140 22.43 -1.85 5.81
N ARG A 141 22.63 -2.76 4.86
CA ARG A 141 21.76 -2.93 3.70
C ARG A 141 20.31 -3.21 4.14
N SER A 142 20.13 -4.18 5.04
CA SER A 142 18.82 -4.54 5.58
C SER A 142 18.08 -3.34 6.20
N LEU A 143 18.76 -2.56 7.03
CA LEU A 143 18.17 -1.38 7.67
C LEU A 143 17.88 -0.26 6.67
N ARG A 144 18.80 0.02 5.74
CA ARG A 144 18.59 1.02 4.67
C ARG A 144 17.41 0.67 3.79
N GLU A 145 17.25 -0.62 3.42
CA GLU A 145 16.13 -1.06 2.61
C GLU A 145 14.82 -1.08 3.41
N LEU A 146 14.84 -1.45 4.69
CA LEU A 146 13.69 -1.38 5.57
C LEU A 146 13.14 0.06 5.67
N ILE A 147 14.04 1.05 5.86
CA ILE A 147 13.70 2.48 5.84
C ILE A 147 13.17 2.89 4.45
N THR A 148 13.90 2.57 3.38
CA THR A 148 13.51 2.94 2.01
C THR A 148 12.14 2.36 1.64
N TYR A 149 11.87 1.10 2.00
CA TYR A 149 10.59 0.45 1.72
C TYR A 149 9.46 1.02 2.60
N GLY A 150 9.76 1.34 3.85
CA GLY A 150 8.83 2.09 4.69
C GLY A 150 8.46 3.44 4.07
N LEU A 151 9.46 4.21 3.62
CA LEU A 151 9.24 5.50 2.94
C LEU A 151 8.46 5.35 1.62
N LYS A 152 8.71 4.31 0.82
CA LYS A 152 7.91 4.03 -0.38
C LYS A 152 6.43 3.83 -0.04
N GLY A 153 6.13 3.05 1.00
CA GLY A 153 4.77 2.85 1.50
C GLY A 153 4.14 4.14 2.02
N LEU A 154 4.89 4.92 2.80
CA LEU A 154 4.47 6.22 3.30
C LEU A 154 4.15 7.19 2.16
N CYS A 155 4.99 7.26 1.13
CA CYS A 155 4.79 8.10 -0.04
C CYS A 155 3.52 7.72 -0.82
N ALA A 156 3.17 6.42 -0.88
CA ALA A 156 1.90 6.01 -1.49
C ALA A 156 0.70 6.60 -0.75
N TYR A 157 0.69 6.59 0.57
CA TYR A 157 -0.38 7.19 1.38
C TYR A 157 -0.40 8.72 1.28
N THR A 158 0.77 9.35 1.39
CA THR A 158 0.91 10.81 1.27
C THR A 158 0.46 11.31 -0.10
N SER A 159 0.76 10.56 -1.18
CA SER A 159 0.30 10.89 -2.54
C SER A 159 -1.22 10.97 -2.64
N HIS A 160 -1.96 10.07 -1.99
CA HIS A 160 -3.42 10.13 -1.98
C HIS A 160 -3.97 11.31 -1.17
N ALA A 161 -3.32 11.64 -0.05
CA ALA A 161 -3.68 12.84 0.72
C ALA A 161 -3.45 14.12 -0.11
N ASN A 162 -2.32 14.21 -0.81
CA ASN A 162 -1.99 15.34 -1.68
C ASN A 162 -2.98 15.48 -2.86
N ALA A 163 -3.45 14.36 -3.43
CA ALA A 163 -4.50 14.37 -4.45
C ALA A 163 -5.82 15.02 -3.96
N LEU A 164 -6.06 14.95 -2.65
CA LEU A 164 -7.18 15.60 -1.97
C LEU A 164 -6.79 16.96 -1.34
N LEU A 165 -5.70 17.57 -1.79
CA LEU A 165 -5.21 18.87 -1.35
C LEU A 165 -4.89 18.94 0.16
N ARG A 166 -4.44 17.82 0.74
CA ARG A 166 -3.94 17.76 2.11
C ARG A 166 -2.44 17.50 2.06
N GLU A 167 -1.67 18.47 2.52
CA GLU A 167 -0.20 18.44 2.56
C GLU A 167 0.28 18.58 4.01
N ASP A 168 1.45 18.03 4.29
CA ASP A 168 2.12 18.13 5.57
C ASP A 168 3.61 18.41 5.34
N PRO A 169 4.05 19.69 5.47
CA PRO A 169 5.44 20.07 5.21
C PRO A 169 6.47 19.38 6.12
N GLU A 170 6.08 19.02 7.35
CA GLU A 170 6.97 18.29 8.26
C GLU A 170 7.15 16.84 7.81
N LEU A 171 6.07 16.21 7.32
CA LEU A 171 6.11 14.88 6.72
C LEU A 171 6.98 14.88 5.46
N ASP A 172 6.83 15.88 4.59
CA ASP A 172 7.65 16.03 3.38
C ASP A 172 9.14 16.20 3.71
N ALA A 173 9.45 17.04 4.70
CA ALA A 173 10.81 17.25 5.18
C ALA A 173 11.41 15.98 5.78
N PHE A 174 10.63 15.23 6.56
CA PHE A 174 11.04 13.95 7.14
C PHE A 174 11.35 12.90 6.06
N ILE A 175 10.44 12.71 5.11
CA ILE A 175 10.63 11.76 3.99
C ILE A 175 11.96 12.04 3.29
N GLN A 176 12.22 13.30 2.93
CA GLN A 176 13.40 13.68 2.17
C GLN A 176 14.68 13.57 3.01
N SER A 177 14.69 14.08 4.23
CA SER A 177 15.87 13.99 5.10
C SER A 177 16.21 12.54 5.44
N THR A 178 15.22 11.69 5.70
CA THR A 178 15.40 10.28 6.01
C THR A 178 15.89 9.50 4.79
N LEU A 179 15.33 9.79 3.61
CA LEU A 179 15.78 9.18 2.36
C LEU A 179 17.24 9.55 2.06
N ALA A 180 17.63 10.81 2.28
CA ALA A 180 19.01 11.27 2.15
C ALA A 180 19.98 10.56 3.12
N LYS A 181 19.57 10.37 4.37
CA LYS A 181 20.35 9.64 5.40
C LYS A 181 20.65 8.19 5.01
N THR A 182 19.87 7.56 4.15
CA THR A 182 20.19 6.21 3.65
C THR A 182 21.43 6.17 2.74
N LEU A 183 21.96 7.33 2.32
CA LEU A 183 23.23 7.47 1.58
C LEU A 183 24.45 7.68 2.49
N ASP A 184 24.24 7.91 3.77
CA ASP A 184 25.31 8.24 4.71
C ASP A 184 25.99 6.96 5.22
N ASP A 185 27.22 6.71 4.75
CA ASP A 185 28.01 5.53 5.14
C ASP A 185 28.59 5.62 6.57
N SER A 186 28.49 6.77 7.23
CA SER A 186 28.93 6.96 8.62
C SER A 186 27.90 6.47 9.64
N LEU A 187 26.62 6.30 9.26
CA LEU A 187 25.57 5.85 10.16
C LEU A 187 25.75 4.39 10.57
N THR A 188 25.71 4.17 11.88
CA THR A 188 25.79 2.85 12.50
C THR A 188 24.47 2.08 12.36
N ALA A 189 24.50 0.78 12.59
CA ALA A 189 23.30 -0.05 12.63
C ALA A 189 22.32 0.39 13.74
N GLU A 190 22.82 0.90 14.85
CA GLU A 190 22.01 1.40 15.96
C GLU A 190 21.27 2.69 15.56
N GLU A 191 21.95 3.64 14.93
CA GLU A 191 21.35 4.88 14.43
C GLU A 191 20.31 4.60 13.32
N LEU A 192 20.59 3.66 12.42
CA LEU A 192 19.63 3.24 11.40
C LEU A 192 18.43 2.51 12.00
N THR A 193 18.61 1.74 13.08
CA THR A 193 17.50 1.12 13.84
C THR A 193 16.61 2.19 14.47
N ALA A 194 17.19 3.20 15.09
CA ALA A 194 16.43 4.33 15.63
C ALA A 194 15.65 5.07 14.54
N LEU A 195 16.30 5.33 13.39
CA LEU A 195 15.67 5.97 12.23
C LEU A 195 14.54 5.12 11.63
N THR A 196 14.65 3.79 11.69
CA THR A 196 13.58 2.87 11.28
C THR A 196 12.33 3.04 12.14
N LEU A 197 12.48 3.13 13.47
CA LEU A 197 11.36 3.37 14.38
C LEU A 197 10.76 4.78 14.22
N GLU A 198 11.60 5.76 13.96
CA GLU A 198 11.15 7.12 13.65
C GLU A 198 10.34 7.14 12.33
N THR A 199 10.77 6.39 11.32
CA THR A 199 9.98 6.18 10.09
C THR A 199 8.60 5.62 10.40
N GLY A 200 8.49 4.69 11.36
CA GLY A 200 7.21 4.17 11.84
C GLY A 200 6.29 5.24 12.43
N LYS A 201 6.82 6.16 13.25
CA LYS A 201 6.06 7.29 13.81
C LYS A 201 5.49 8.19 12.72
N PHE A 202 6.30 8.51 11.71
CA PHE A 202 5.82 9.27 10.54
C PHE A 202 4.88 8.44 9.66
N GLY A 203 4.97 7.13 9.70
CA GLY A 203 3.97 6.22 9.12
C GLY A 203 2.58 6.41 9.73
N VAL A 204 2.48 6.49 11.06
CA VAL A 204 1.22 6.83 11.75
C VAL A 204 0.71 8.19 11.29
N ARG A 205 1.58 9.21 11.25
CA ARG A 205 1.23 10.58 10.83
C ARG A 205 0.72 10.62 9.38
N GLY A 206 1.37 9.92 8.46
CA GLY A 206 0.95 9.88 7.05
C GLY A 206 -0.38 9.15 6.84
N MET A 207 -0.62 8.06 7.57
CA MET A 207 -1.92 7.38 7.55
C MET A 207 -3.03 8.24 8.17
N ALA A 208 -2.74 8.98 9.25
CA ALA A 208 -3.67 9.93 9.86
C ALA A 208 -4.03 11.07 8.90
N LEU A 209 -3.04 11.61 8.16
CA LEU A 209 -3.26 12.63 7.14
C LEU A 209 -4.18 12.12 6.04
N LEU A 210 -3.99 10.90 5.57
CA LEU A 210 -4.84 10.29 4.54
C LEU A 210 -6.25 10.00 5.07
N ASP A 211 -6.38 9.48 6.29
CA ASP A 211 -7.68 9.28 6.94
C ASP A 211 -8.47 10.59 7.04
N GLN A 212 -7.82 11.66 7.49
CA GLN A 212 -8.40 12.99 7.53
C GLN A 212 -8.82 13.45 6.13
N ALA A 213 -7.95 13.33 5.13
CA ALA A 213 -8.24 13.74 3.76
C ALA A 213 -9.46 13.01 3.20
N ASN A 214 -9.52 11.69 3.39
CA ASN A 214 -10.64 10.87 2.91
C ASN A 214 -11.95 11.20 3.65
N THR A 215 -11.92 11.28 4.97
CA THR A 215 -13.14 11.49 5.78
C THR A 215 -13.70 12.90 5.66
N GLU A 216 -12.86 13.93 5.53
CA GLU A 216 -13.30 15.30 5.27
C GLU A 216 -13.88 15.46 3.85
N THR A 217 -13.37 14.71 2.87
CA THR A 217 -13.82 14.80 1.48
C THR A 217 -15.05 13.93 1.21
N PHE A 218 -15.03 12.68 1.68
CA PHE A 218 -16.03 11.67 1.31
C PHE A 218 -16.97 11.28 2.44
N GLY A 219 -16.77 11.81 3.65
CA GLY A 219 -17.48 11.45 4.88
C GLY A 219 -16.87 10.24 5.57
N ASN A 220 -17.27 10.01 6.84
CA ASN A 220 -16.80 8.82 7.56
C ASN A 220 -17.42 7.55 6.96
N PRO A 221 -16.64 6.48 6.79
CA PRO A 221 -17.18 5.19 6.36
C PRO A 221 -18.33 4.73 7.26
N GLU A 222 -19.35 4.15 6.64
CA GLU A 222 -20.56 3.63 7.29
C GLU A 222 -20.70 2.14 7.02
N ILE A 223 -21.31 1.41 7.94
CA ILE A 223 -21.66 0.00 7.75
C ILE A 223 -22.52 -0.12 6.49
N THR A 224 -22.01 -0.83 5.50
CA THR A 224 -22.59 -0.90 4.16
C THR A 224 -22.62 -2.33 3.65
N LYS A 225 -23.75 -2.72 3.09
CA LYS A 225 -23.90 -3.92 2.27
C LYS A 225 -23.50 -3.58 0.84
N VAL A 226 -22.54 -4.30 0.31
CA VAL A 226 -22.02 -4.11 -1.06
C VAL A 226 -22.42 -5.29 -1.92
N ASN A 227 -23.14 -5.02 -3.01
CA ASN A 227 -23.47 -6.02 -4.01
C ASN A 227 -22.22 -6.58 -4.68
N ILE A 228 -22.14 -7.90 -4.86
CA ILE A 228 -21.06 -8.59 -5.57
C ILE A 228 -21.52 -9.26 -6.87
N GLY A 229 -22.77 -9.09 -7.24
CA GLY A 229 -23.32 -9.49 -8.54
C GLY A 229 -23.15 -8.40 -9.59
N THR A 230 -23.66 -8.66 -10.80
CA THR A 230 -23.57 -7.74 -11.95
C THR A 230 -24.93 -7.31 -12.46
N GLY A 231 -24.97 -6.09 -13.04
CA GLY A 231 -26.10 -5.56 -13.77
C GLY A 231 -26.08 -5.95 -15.26
N LYS A 232 -26.98 -5.32 -16.03
CA LYS A 232 -27.13 -5.56 -17.48
C LYS A 232 -26.45 -4.50 -18.34
N ASN A 233 -25.99 -3.40 -17.75
CA ASN A 233 -25.30 -2.33 -18.47
C ASN A 233 -23.84 -2.69 -18.73
N PRO A 234 -23.22 -2.14 -19.78
CA PRO A 234 -21.78 -2.19 -19.91
C PRO A 234 -21.12 -1.50 -18.70
N GLY A 235 -19.92 -1.94 -18.32
CA GLY A 235 -19.28 -1.49 -17.11
C GLY A 235 -17.84 -1.04 -17.31
N ILE A 236 -17.36 -0.22 -16.36
CA ILE A 236 -15.94 0.08 -16.14
C ILE A 236 -15.56 -0.51 -14.79
N LEU A 237 -14.48 -1.28 -14.76
CA LEU A 237 -13.91 -1.83 -13.53
C LEU A 237 -12.79 -0.93 -13.04
N VAL A 238 -12.86 -0.51 -11.76
CA VAL A 238 -11.84 0.35 -11.15
C VAL A 238 -11.08 -0.44 -10.08
N SER A 239 -9.77 -0.56 -10.27
CA SER A 239 -8.88 -1.25 -9.32
C SER A 239 -7.77 -0.30 -8.85
N GLY A 240 -7.20 -0.58 -7.69
CA GLY A 240 -6.23 0.29 -7.02
C GLY A 240 -6.83 0.97 -5.80
N HIS A 241 -6.37 2.19 -5.48
CA HIS A 241 -6.65 2.81 -4.18
C HIS A 241 -7.18 4.24 -4.26
N ASP A 242 -7.03 4.95 -5.40
CA ASP A 242 -7.28 6.38 -5.50
C ASP A 242 -8.78 6.70 -5.56
N LEU A 243 -9.32 7.23 -4.46
CA LEU A 243 -10.74 7.60 -4.33
C LEU A 243 -11.07 8.86 -5.13
N HIS A 244 -10.10 9.77 -5.34
CA HIS A 244 -10.32 10.97 -6.13
C HIS A 244 -10.50 10.64 -7.61
N ASP A 245 -9.71 9.71 -8.15
CA ASP A 245 -9.88 9.20 -9.50
C ASP A 245 -11.25 8.53 -9.68
N LEU A 246 -11.69 7.75 -8.68
CA LEU A 246 -13.03 7.14 -8.70
C LEU A 246 -14.12 8.20 -8.70
N GLU A 247 -14.02 9.25 -7.89
CA GLU A 247 -15.00 10.34 -7.88
C GLU A 247 -15.12 11.02 -9.24
N MET A 248 -13.98 11.37 -9.85
CA MET A 248 -13.97 12.00 -11.19
C MET A 248 -14.60 11.07 -12.25
N LEU A 249 -14.33 9.76 -12.17
CA LEU A 249 -14.94 8.79 -13.09
C LEU A 249 -16.45 8.68 -12.87
N LEU A 250 -16.91 8.59 -11.62
CA LEU A 250 -18.34 8.49 -11.30
C LEU A 250 -19.13 9.73 -11.78
N GLU A 251 -18.58 10.92 -11.60
CA GLU A 251 -19.20 12.15 -12.14
C GLU A 251 -19.29 12.12 -13.67
N GLN A 252 -18.25 11.67 -14.36
CA GLN A 252 -18.24 11.65 -15.83
C GLN A 252 -19.07 10.48 -16.42
N THR A 253 -19.32 9.43 -15.67
CA THR A 253 -20.18 8.29 -16.10
C THR A 253 -21.65 8.50 -15.81
N LYS A 254 -22.01 9.50 -15.02
CA LYS A 254 -23.39 9.80 -14.62
C LYS A 254 -24.29 10.01 -15.83
N GLY A 255 -25.38 9.24 -15.90
CA GLY A 255 -26.36 9.33 -17.00
C GLY A 255 -25.88 8.79 -18.35
N THR A 256 -24.71 8.17 -18.43
CA THR A 256 -24.17 7.64 -19.69
C THR A 256 -24.66 6.25 -20.06
N GLY A 257 -25.31 5.53 -19.13
CA GLY A 257 -25.69 4.12 -19.29
C GLY A 257 -24.55 3.15 -19.03
N VAL A 258 -23.44 3.62 -18.45
CA VAL A 258 -22.28 2.81 -18.06
C VAL A 258 -22.25 2.67 -16.55
N ASP A 259 -22.17 1.43 -16.06
CA ASP A 259 -22.01 1.13 -14.63
C ASP A 259 -20.53 1.13 -14.25
N VAL A 260 -20.25 1.46 -12.98
CA VAL A 260 -18.90 1.43 -12.41
C VAL A 260 -18.86 0.38 -11.31
N TYR A 261 -17.88 -0.51 -11.41
CA TYR A 261 -17.62 -1.57 -10.43
C TYR A 261 -16.26 -1.36 -9.79
N THR A 262 -16.15 -1.68 -8.52
CA THR A 262 -14.86 -1.74 -7.83
C THR A 262 -14.24 -3.12 -7.91
N HIS A 263 -12.91 -3.17 -7.75
CA HIS A 263 -12.14 -4.40 -7.65
C HIS A 263 -11.05 -4.24 -6.58
N SER A 264 -10.78 -5.30 -5.83
CA SER A 264 -9.67 -5.35 -4.88
C SER A 264 -9.73 -4.23 -3.83
N GLU A 265 -8.68 -3.40 -3.72
CA GLU A 265 -8.60 -2.32 -2.72
C GLU A 265 -9.56 -1.14 -2.99
N MET A 266 -10.26 -1.12 -4.11
CA MET A 266 -11.29 -0.11 -4.35
C MET A 266 -12.65 -0.46 -3.71
N LEU A 267 -12.88 -1.70 -3.27
CA LEU A 267 -14.09 -2.13 -2.56
C LEU A 267 -14.53 -1.16 -1.45
N PRO A 268 -13.63 -0.67 -0.58
CA PRO A 268 -14.03 0.21 0.52
C PRO A 268 -14.61 1.56 0.10
N ALA A 269 -14.48 1.97 -1.16
CA ALA A 269 -15.14 3.17 -1.66
C ALA A 269 -16.66 3.14 -1.43
N HIS A 270 -17.28 1.96 -1.47
CA HIS A 270 -18.70 1.80 -1.20
C HIS A 270 -19.12 2.18 0.23
N TYR A 271 -18.18 2.23 1.16
CA TYR A 271 -18.46 2.56 2.57
C TYR A 271 -18.62 4.06 2.81
N TYR A 272 -18.09 4.89 1.91
CA TYR A 272 -18.10 6.35 2.06
C TYR A 272 -19.44 6.95 1.60
N PRO A 273 -20.07 7.84 2.41
CA PRO A 273 -21.34 8.47 2.09
C PRO A 273 -21.37 9.19 0.75
N ALA A 274 -20.25 9.87 0.39
CA ALA A 274 -20.17 10.67 -0.84
C ALA A 274 -20.39 9.86 -2.12
N PHE A 275 -20.06 8.57 -2.13
CA PHE A 275 -20.23 7.72 -3.32
C PHE A 275 -21.63 7.11 -3.43
N LYS A 276 -22.42 7.08 -2.35
CA LYS A 276 -23.77 6.49 -2.35
C LYS A 276 -24.78 7.27 -3.19
N LYS A 277 -24.46 8.49 -3.58
CA LYS A 277 -25.30 9.32 -4.47
C LYS A 277 -25.30 8.91 -5.94
N TYR A 278 -24.37 8.01 -6.35
CA TYR A 278 -24.22 7.59 -7.74
C TYR A 278 -25.00 6.30 -8.01
N PRO A 279 -26.12 6.36 -8.76
CA PRO A 279 -26.93 5.16 -9.03
C PRO A 279 -26.25 4.13 -9.92
N ASN A 280 -25.23 4.56 -10.69
CA ASN A 280 -24.41 3.70 -11.56
C ASN A 280 -23.15 3.13 -10.84
N PHE A 281 -23.01 3.35 -9.54
CA PHE A 281 -21.98 2.71 -8.71
C PHE A 281 -22.51 1.35 -8.24
N ALA A 282 -22.27 0.30 -9.05
CA ALA A 282 -23.08 -0.91 -9.08
C ALA A 282 -22.70 -1.96 -8.03
N GLY A 283 -21.44 -2.03 -7.64
CA GLY A 283 -20.96 -3.03 -6.67
C GLY A 283 -19.47 -3.35 -6.83
N ASN A 284 -19.04 -4.41 -6.16
CA ASN A 284 -17.69 -4.93 -6.26
C ASN A 284 -17.65 -6.18 -7.14
N TYR A 285 -16.71 -6.26 -8.06
CA TYR A 285 -16.51 -7.40 -8.94
C TYR A 285 -15.20 -8.11 -8.60
N GLY A 286 -15.28 -9.39 -8.26
CA GLY A 286 -14.12 -10.22 -7.99
C GLY A 286 -13.50 -10.04 -6.60
N ASN A 287 -12.21 -10.32 -6.55
CA ASN A 287 -11.46 -10.56 -5.31
C ASN A 287 -10.21 -9.67 -5.21
N ALA A 288 -9.15 -10.19 -4.55
CA ALA A 288 -7.88 -9.50 -4.43
C ALA A 288 -7.13 -9.42 -5.77
N TRP A 289 -6.22 -8.47 -5.87
CA TRP A 289 -5.44 -8.09 -7.05
C TRP A 289 -4.84 -9.26 -7.86
N TRP A 290 -4.45 -10.34 -7.21
CA TRP A 290 -3.78 -11.47 -7.88
C TRP A 290 -4.71 -12.31 -8.76
N LYS A 291 -6.03 -12.11 -8.64
CA LYS A 291 -7.08 -12.76 -9.46
C LYS A 291 -7.35 -12.05 -10.79
N GLN A 292 -6.68 -10.94 -11.07
CA GLN A 292 -6.92 -10.09 -12.25
C GLN A 292 -7.00 -10.87 -13.57
N LYS A 293 -6.16 -11.91 -13.75
CA LYS A 293 -6.10 -12.62 -15.04
C LYS A 293 -7.41 -13.31 -15.45
N GLU A 294 -8.16 -13.79 -14.47
CA GLU A 294 -9.45 -14.43 -14.70
C GLU A 294 -10.58 -13.40 -14.65
N GLU A 295 -10.56 -12.54 -13.67
CA GLU A 295 -11.61 -11.58 -13.38
C GLU A 295 -11.68 -10.44 -14.40
N PHE A 296 -10.54 -9.92 -14.86
CA PHE A 296 -10.52 -8.88 -15.91
C PHE A 296 -10.93 -9.42 -17.28
N GLU A 297 -10.66 -10.69 -17.55
CA GLU A 297 -11.11 -11.33 -18.78
C GLU A 297 -12.63 -11.45 -18.82
N SER A 298 -13.26 -11.94 -17.73
CA SER A 298 -14.71 -12.13 -17.62
C SER A 298 -15.49 -10.84 -17.43
N PHE A 299 -14.83 -9.73 -17.05
CA PHE A 299 -15.50 -8.43 -16.87
C PHE A 299 -16.04 -7.85 -18.20
N ASN A 300 -15.46 -8.19 -19.34
CA ASN A 300 -15.80 -7.75 -20.70
C ASN A 300 -15.55 -6.26 -21.00
N GLY A 301 -15.71 -5.38 -20.04
CA GLY A 301 -15.51 -3.93 -20.16
C GLY A 301 -14.08 -3.47 -19.92
N PRO A 302 -13.79 -2.16 -20.09
CA PRO A 302 -12.49 -1.59 -19.77
C PRO A 302 -12.22 -1.54 -18.27
N ILE A 303 -10.93 -1.55 -17.93
CA ILE A 303 -10.42 -1.57 -16.58
C ILE A 303 -9.55 -0.33 -16.36
N LEU A 304 -9.82 0.43 -15.29
CA LEU A 304 -9.01 1.55 -14.83
C LEU A 304 -8.16 1.11 -13.65
N MET A 305 -6.83 1.09 -13.85
CA MET A 305 -5.85 0.87 -12.79
C MET A 305 -5.40 2.23 -12.26
N THR A 306 -5.82 2.59 -11.06
CA THR A 306 -5.50 3.90 -10.45
C THR A 306 -4.14 3.91 -9.76
N THR A 307 -3.71 2.77 -9.22
CA THR A 307 -2.45 2.61 -8.48
C THR A 307 -1.89 1.19 -8.69
N ASN A 308 -0.90 0.80 -7.86
CA ASN A 308 -0.53 -0.62 -7.75
C ASN A 308 -1.79 -1.43 -7.35
N CYS A 309 -1.94 -2.61 -7.55
CA CYS A 309 -1.16 -3.78 -7.87
C CYS A 309 -1.56 -4.28 -9.28
N ILE A 310 -0.98 -3.76 -10.33
CA ILE A 310 -1.23 -4.29 -11.66
C ILE A 310 -0.50 -5.63 -11.84
N VAL A 311 -1.19 -6.60 -12.41
CA VAL A 311 -0.61 -7.87 -12.86
C VAL A 311 -0.38 -7.77 -14.37
N PRO A 312 0.77 -8.24 -14.92
CA PRO A 312 0.97 -8.28 -16.36
C PRO A 312 -0.25 -8.85 -17.07
N PRO A 313 -0.95 -8.05 -17.90
CA PRO A 313 -2.21 -8.46 -18.53
C PRO A 313 -2.00 -9.53 -19.59
N LYS A 314 -3.04 -10.35 -19.82
CA LYS A 314 -3.10 -11.22 -20.99
C LYS A 314 -3.40 -10.39 -22.24
N ASP A 315 -2.94 -10.85 -23.39
CA ASP A 315 -3.21 -10.20 -24.68
C ASP A 315 -4.71 -10.11 -24.98
N SER A 316 -5.53 -11.03 -24.45
CA SER A 316 -6.98 -11.08 -24.63
C SER A 316 -7.76 -9.87 -24.07
N TYR A 317 -7.17 -9.12 -23.11
CA TYR A 317 -7.82 -7.94 -22.50
C TYR A 317 -6.87 -6.74 -22.30
N LYS A 318 -5.62 -6.83 -22.77
CA LYS A 318 -4.63 -5.77 -22.58
C LYS A 318 -5.08 -4.43 -23.17
N ASP A 319 -5.77 -4.45 -24.30
CA ASP A 319 -6.33 -3.28 -24.97
C ASP A 319 -7.45 -2.59 -24.18
N ARG A 320 -8.02 -3.27 -23.18
CA ARG A 320 -9.03 -2.74 -22.27
C ARG A 320 -8.46 -2.14 -20.99
N ILE A 321 -7.13 -2.24 -20.77
CA ILE A 321 -6.46 -1.68 -19.61
C ILE A 321 -6.12 -0.22 -19.83
N TYR A 322 -6.58 0.61 -18.91
CA TYR A 322 -6.21 2.01 -18.76
C TYR A 322 -5.47 2.19 -17.43
N THR A 323 -4.43 2.98 -17.43
CA THR A 323 -3.64 3.29 -16.23
C THR A 323 -3.67 4.79 -15.95
N THR A 324 -3.42 5.20 -14.72
CA THR A 324 -3.29 6.60 -14.33
C THR A 324 -2.35 6.76 -13.13
N GLY A 325 -1.91 7.99 -12.85
CA GLY A 325 -1.03 8.29 -11.71
C GLY A 325 0.31 7.58 -11.78
N ALA A 326 0.70 6.92 -10.69
CA ALA A 326 1.96 6.20 -10.59
C ALA A 326 1.97 4.84 -11.32
N THR A 327 0.81 4.35 -11.77
CA THR A 327 0.68 3.04 -12.41
C THR A 327 0.99 3.12 -13.89
N GLY A 328 1.73 2.15 -14.41
CA GLY A 328 2.04 2.08 -15.84
C GLY A 328 2.33 0.65 -16.29
N TYR A 329 1.91 0.35 -17.52
CA TYR A 329 2.25 -0.90 -18.17
C TYR A 329 2.47 -0.68 -19.69
N PRO A 330 3.53 -1.27 -20.30
CA PRO A 330 3.85 -1.05 -21.72
C PRO A 330 2.69 -1.38 -22.64
N GLY A 331 2.30 -0.42 -23.48
CA GLY A 331 1.23 -0.58 -24.48
C GLY A 331 -0.20 -0.45 -23.92
N CYS A 332 -0.37 -0.09 -22.65
CA CYS A 332 -1.67 0.32 -22.10
C CYS A 332 -1.85 1.84 -22.23
N THR A 333 -3.09 2.29 -22.40
CA THR A 333 -3.41 3.72 -22.43
C THR A 333 -3.23 4.32 -21.04
N HIS A 334 -2.41 5.36 -20.92
CA HIS A 334 -2.23 6.10 -19.67
C HIS A 334 -3.01 7.42 -19.70
N ILE A 335 -3.85 7.64 -18.71
CA ILE A 335 -4.65 8.86 -18.54
C ILE A 335 -3.92 9.81 -17.63
N THR A 336 -3.47 10.94 -18.18
CA THR A 336 -2.78 12.00 -17.46
C THR A 336 -3.75 13.11 -17.07
N PRO A 337 -3.50 13.83 -15.95
CA PRO A 337 -4.29 15.03 -15.63
C PRO A 337 -4.05 16.13 -16.65
N GLY A 338 -5.10 16.91 -16.92
CA GLY A 338 -5.00 18.17 -17.68
C GLY A 338 -4.35 19.30 -16.86
N PRO A 339 -4.22 20.50 -17.45
CA PRO A 339 -3.62 21.65 -16.77
C PRO A 339 -4.38 22.11 -15.51
N ASP A 340 -5.66 21.74 -15.39
CA ASP A 340 -6.52 22.00 -14.23
C ASP A 340 -6.47 20.89 -13.17
N GLY A 341 -5.59 19.91 -13.34
CA GLY A 341 -5.46 18.75 -12.47
C GLY A 341 -6.53 17.65 -12.68
N LYS A 342 -7.52 17.88 -13.55
CA LYS A 342 -8.59 16.94 -13.81
C LYS A 342 -8.20 15.93 -14.88
N LYS A 343 -8.70 14.71 -14.73
CA LYS A 343 -8.53 13.63 -15.71
C LYS A 343 -9.76 13.52 -16.60
N ASP A 344 -9.54 13.36 -17.90
CA ASP A 344 -10.60 13.12 -18.88
C ASP A 344 -10.78 11.62 -19.08
N PHE A 345 -11.91 11.09 -18.64
CA PHE A 345 -12.29 9.69 -18.78
C PHE A 345 -13.20 9.43 -20.00
N SER A 346 -13.38 10.38 -20.90
CA SER A 346 -14.25 10.24 -22.07
C SER A 346 -13.89 9.05 -22.95
N GLN A 347 -12.59 8.77 -23.11
CA GLN A 347 -12.10 7.65 -23.92
C GLN A 347 -12.50 6.29 -23.33
N ILE A 348 -12.29 6.06 -22.02
CA ILE A 348 -12.65 4.81 -21.35
C ILE A 348 -14.17 4.61 -21.30
N ILE A 349 -14.95 5.69 -21.11
CA ILE A 349 -16.41 5.68 -21.14
C ILE A 349 -16.91 5.29 -22.54
N SER A 350 -16.35 5.90 -23.60
CA SER A 350 -16.67 5.57 -24.99
C SER A 350 -16.30 4.12 -25.33
N HIS A 351 -15.21 3.60 -24.76
CA HIS A 351 -14.82 2.21 -24.88
C HIS A 351 -15.86 1.29 -24.21
N ALA A 352 -16.25 1.58 -22.97
CA ALA A 352 -17.22 0.78 -22.23
C ALA A 352 -18.55 0.64 -22.97
N LYS A 353 -19.06 1.70 -23.58
CA LYS A 353 -20.32 1.70 -24.34
C LYS A 353 -20.33 0.71 -25.52
N ARG A 354 -19.18 0.27 -25.99
CA ARG A 354 -19.05 -0.71 -27.09
C ARG A 354 -18.85 -2.15 -26.59
N CYS A 355 -18.69 -2.31 -25.26
CA CYS A 355 -18.46 -3.61 -24.64
C CYS A 355 -19.77 -4.27 -24.20
N ALA A 356 -19.74 -5.59 -24.04
CA ALA A 356 -20.81 -6.33 -23.39
C ALA A 356 -20.84 -6.01 -21.88
N ALA A 357 -21.96 -6.27 -21.24
CA ALA A 357 -22.06 -6.24 -19.77
C ALA A 357 -21.10 -7.26 -19.15
N PRO A 358 -20.67 -7.04 -17.90
CA PRO A 358 -19.84 -8.00 -17.17
C PRO A 358 -20.49 -9.37 -17.07
N THR A 359 -19.72 -10.44 -17.20
CA THR A 359 -20.18 -11.79 -16.89
C THR A 359 -20.24 -11.95 -15.37
N GLU A 360 -21.40 -12.33 -14.85
CA GLU A 360 -21.53 -12.58 -13.41
C GLU A 360 -20.66 -13.77 -12.97
N ILE A 361 -19.80 -13.56 -12.00
CA ILE A 361 -18.93 -14.59 -11.41
C ILE A 361 -19.32 -14.93 -9.97
N GLU A 362 -20.00 -14.02 -9.31
CA GLU A 362 -20.48 -14.15 -7.93
C GLU A 362 -21.82 -13.41 -7.79
N HIS A 363 -22.59 -13.72 -6.76
CA HIS A 363 -23.82 -13.02 -6.42
C HIS A 363 -23.99 -12.92 -4.91
N GLY A 364 -24.82 -11.98 -4.47
CA GLY A 364 -25.05 -11.71 -3.06
C GLY A 364 -24.44 -10.41 -2.60
N GLU A 365 -24.19 -10.30 -1.31
CA GLU A 365 -23.71 -9.08 -0.66
C GLU A 365 -22.61 -9.42 0.34
N ILE A 366 -21.67 -8.48 0.52
CA ILE A 366 -20.69 -8.47 1.61
C ILE A 366 -20.88 -7.22 2.45
N VAL A 367 -20.45 -7.24 3.71
CA VAL A 367 -20.62 -6.14 4.66
C VAL A 367 -19.25 -5.59 5.05
N GLY A 368 -19.12 -4.27 5.07
CA GLY A 368 -17.92 -3.56 5.53
C GLY A 368 -18.26 -2.15 6.01
N GLY A 369 -17.24 -1.32 6.23
CA GLY A 369 -17.42 0.05 6.73
C GLY A 369 -17.22 0.21 8.23
N PHE A 370 -16.53 -0.73 8.86
CA PHE A 370 -16.22 -0.72 10.30
C PHE A 370 -14.91 0.05 10.59
N ALA A 371 -14.78 1.28 10.05
CA ALA A 371 -13.69 2.18 10.40
C ALA A 371 -13.83 2.69 11.84
N HIS A 372 -12.79 3.37 12.36
CA HIS A 372 -12.73 3.76 13.77
C HIS A 372 -13.95 4.57 14.24
N ASN A 373 -14.44 5.52 13.46
CA ASN A 373 -15.60 6.32 13.83
C ASN A 373 -16.84 5.44 14.08
N GLN A 374 -17.08 4.45 13.22
CA GLN A 374 -18.21 3.53 13.33
C GLN A 374 -18.05 2.56 14.50
N VAL A 375 -16.83 2.02 14.70
CA VAL A 375 -16.55 1.08 15.80
C VAL A 375 -16.59 1.78 17.17
N ILE A 376 -16.08 3.02 17.25
CA ILE A 376 -16.15 3.81 18.49
C ILE A 376 -17.61 4.14 18.85
N ALA A 377 -18.48 4.36 17.87
CA ALA A 377 -19.91 4.54 18.13
C ALA A 377 -20.58 3.29 18.73
N LEU A 378 -19.98 2.11 18.53
CA LEU A 378 -20.41 0.83 19.12
C LEU A 378 -19.61 0.45 20.38
N ALA A 379 -18.74 1.35 20.89
CA ALA A 379 -17.79 1.02 21.96
C ALA A 379 -18.45 0.43 23.21
N ASP A 380 -19.56 0.98 23.68
CA ASP A 380 -20.25 0.48 24.88
C ASP A 380 -20.71 -0.97 24.69
N GLN A 381 -21.26 -1.32 23.53
CA GLN A 381 -21.71 -2.67 23.22
C GLN A 381 -20.51 -3.65 23.13
N ILE A 382 -19.41 -3.20 22.53
CA ILE A 382 -18.17 -4.00 22.41
C ILE A 382 -17.57 -4.23 23.80
N VAL A 383 -17.50 -3.20 24.62
CA VAL A 383 -16.96 -3.28 26.00
C VAL A 383 -17.81 -4.22 26.87
N GLU A 384 -19.13 -4.13 26.78
CA GLU A 384 -20.03 -5.05 27.48
C GLU A 384 -19.84 -6.49 27.00
N ALA A 385 -19.73 -6.71 25.69
CA ALA A 385 -19.49 -8.02 25.11
C ALA A 385 -18.14 -8.63 25.55
N VAL A 386 -17.11 -7.80 25.70
CA VAL A 386 -15.81 -8.25 26.24
C VAL A 386 -15.89 -8.54 27.75
N LYS A 387 -16.50 -7.65 28.53
CA LYS A 387 -16.64 -7.84 30.00
C LYS A 387 -17.50 -9.05 30.36
N SER A 388 -18.53 -9.33 29.58
CA SER A 388 -19.37 -10.52 29.76
C SER A 388 -18.73 -11.82 29.26
N GLY A 389 -17.60 -11.74 28.55
CA GLY A 389 -16.93 -12.88 27.92
C GLY A 389 -17.62 -13.38 26.64
N THR A 390 -18.62 -12.64 26.13
CA THR A 390 -19.30 -12.94 24.87
C THR A 390 -18.34 -12.76 23.69
N ILE A 391 -17.44 -11.74 23.75
CA ILE A 391 -16.26 -11.62 22.90
C ILE A 391 -15.03 -11.87 23.78
N ARG A 392 -14.33 -12.96 23.50
CA ARG A 392 -13.14 -13.33 24.26
C ARG A 392 -11.87 -12.71 23.70
N LYS A 393 -11.73 -12.66 22.38
CA LYS A 393 -10.55 -12.09 21.70
C LYS A 393 -10.91 -11.42 20.39
N PHE A 394 -10.13 -10.43 20.06
CA PHE A 394 -10.04 -9.88 18.70
C PHE A 394 -8.83 -10.46 17.99
N VAL A 395 -8.95 -10.67 16.69
CA VAL A 395 -7.81 -11.06 15.83
C VAL A 395 -7.68 -10.03 14.72
N VAL A 396 -6.60 -9.28 14.74
CA VAL A 396 -6.23 -8.41 13.63
C VAL A 396 -5.64 -9.29 12.54
N MET A 397 -6.47 -9.61 11.54
CA MET A 397 -6.09 -10.26 10.30
C MET A 397 -6.20 -9.22 9.20
N ALA A 398 -5.11 -8.54 8.92
CA ALA A 398 -5.09 -7.38 8.02
C ALA A 398 -3.89 -7.43 7.07
N GLY A 399 -3.87 -6.52 6.11
CA GLY A 399 -2.76 -6.33 5.17
C GLY A 399 -3.04 -6.85 3.77
N CYS A 400 -2.02 -7.44 3.14
CA CYS A 400 -2.06 -7.81 1.73
C CYS A 400 -2.52 -9.26 1.50
N ASP A 401 -2.97 -9.52 0.27
CA ASP A 401 -3.10 -10.88 -0.25
C ASP A 401 -2.04 -11.13 -1.36
N GLY A 402 -2.00 -12.31 -1.94
CA GLY A 402 -1.05 -12.69 -2.98
C GLY A 402 -1.26 -14.09 -3.53
N ARG A 403 -0.41 -14.48 -4.49
CA ARG A 403 -0.53 -15.72 -5.25
C ARG A 403 -0.04 -16.96 -4.52
N ALA A 404 0.79 -16.80 -3.48
CA ALA A 404 1.39 -17.93 -2.78
C ALA A 404 0.30 -18.86 -2.23
N LYS A 405 0.40 -20.16 -2.53
CA LYS A 405 -0.57 -21.17 -2.07
C LYS A 405 -0.68 -21.25 -0.55
N SER A 406 0.43 -21.00 0.16
CA SER A 406 0.48 -20.93 1.62
C SER A 406 -0.45 -19.89 2.25
N ARG A 407 -0.95 -18.93 1.46
CA ARG A 407 -1.94 -17.94 1.93
C ARG A 407 -3.32 -18.53 2.19
N SER A 408 -3.60 -19.78 1.79
CA SER A 408 -4.80 -20.51 2.26
C SER A 408 -4.87 -20.60 3.79
N TYR A 409 -3.71 -20.53 4.46
CA TYR A 409 -3.61 -20.43 5.91
C TYR A 409 -4.60 -19.41 6.50
N TYR A 410 -4.72 -18.21 5.90
CA TYR A 410 -5.61 -17.18 6.45
C TYR A 410 -7.10 -17.54 6.33
N THR A 411 -7.49 -18.26 5.29
CA THR A 411 -8.85 -18.80 5.14
C THR A 411 -9.11 -19.89 6.18
N ASP A 412 -8.19 -20.84 6.28
CA ASP A 412 -8.29 -21.98 7.19
C ASP A 412 -8.26 -21.54 8.65
N PHE A 413 -7.39 -20.57 8.98
CA PHE A 413 -7.30 -19.96 10.31
C PHE A 413 -8.61 -19.24 10.69
N ALA A 414 -9.17 -18.44 9.77
CA ALA A 414 -10.45 -17.75 10.02
C ALA A 414 -11.60 -18.73 10.29
N GLN A 415 -11.65 -19.85 9.57
CA GLN A 415 -12.64 -20.92 9.77
C GLN A 415 -12.46 -21.65 11.10
N ALA A 416 -11.21 -21.80 11.55
CA ALA A 416 -10.86 -22.48 12.82
C ALA A 416 -11.11 -21.61 14.06
N LEU A 417 -11.29 -20.28 13.90
CA LEU A 417 -11.46 -19.36 15.03
C LEU A 417 -12.67 -19.72 15.89
N PRO A 418 -12.53 -19.69 17.23
CA PRO A 418 -13.65 -19.87 18.15
C PRO A 418 -14.78 -18.88 17.87
N LYS A 419 -16.02 -19.28 18.17
CA LYS A 419 -17.22 -18.48 17.89
C LYS A 419 -17.29 -17.16 18.68
N ASP A 420 -16.56 -17.06 19.78
CA ASP A 420 -16.41 -15.89 20.65
C ASP A 420 -15.26 -14.96 20.23
N THR A 421 -14.88 -15.01 18.95
CA THR A 421 -13.76 -14.24 18.39
C THR A 421 -14.22 -13.37 17.23
N VAL A 422 -13.73 -12.13 17.18
CA VAL A 422 -14.02 -11.15 16.11
C VAL A 422 -12.73 -10.85 15.34
N ILE A 423 -12.82 -10.86 14.01
CA ILE A 423 -11.75 -10.48 13.09
C ILE A 423 -11.85 -8.97 12.82
N LEU A 424 -10.77 -8.24 13.05
CA LEU A 424 -10.58 -6.87 12.62
C LEU A 424 -9.67 -6.87 11.39
N THR A 425 -10.13 -6.28 10.28
CA THR A 425 -9.39 -6.34 9.01
C THR A 425 -9.36 -5.02 8.26
N ALA A 426 -8.31 -4.84 7.46
CA ALA A 426 -8.13 -3.80 6.45
C ALA A 426 -7.19 -4.34 5.37
N GLY A 427 -7.35 -3.88 4.13
CA GLY A 427 -6.52 -4.34 3.02
C GLY A 427 -7.03 -5.61 2.32
N CYS A 428 -6.28 -6.08 1.33
CA CYS A 428 -6.69 -7.23 0.49
C CYS A 428 -6.79 -8.58 1.23
N ALA A 429 -6.15 -8.72 2.39
CA ALA A 429 -6.23 -9.96 3.18
C ALA A 429 -7.68 -10.36 3.48
N LYS A 430 -8.58 -9.39 3.60
CA LYS A 430 -10.02 -9.60 3.81
C LYS A 430 -10.66 -10.61 2.86
N TYR A 431 -10.21 -10.65 1.60
CA TYR A 431 -10.78 -11.55 0.57
C TYR A 431 -10.57 -13.03 0.86
N ARG A 432 -9.73 -13.38 1.84
CA ARG A 432 -9.56 -14.75 2.32
C ARG A 432 -10.70 -15.20 3.23
N TYR A 433 -11.50 -14.26 3.79
CA TYR A 433 -12.52 -14.60 4.77
C TYR A 433 -13.76 -13.70 4.77
N ASN A 434 -13.82 -12.57 4.04
CA ASN A 434 -14.97 -11.67 4.07
C ASN A 434 -16.22 -12.22 3.37
N LYS A 435 -16.08 -13.30 2.61
CA LYS A 435 -17.18 -14.04 1.97
C LYS A 435 -17.51 -15.36 2.68
N LEU A 436 -16.82 -15.68 3.79
CA LEU A 436 -17.14 -16.84 4.63
C LEU A 436 -18.36 -16.51 5.51
N ASN A 437 -19.22 -17.50 5.71
CA ASN A 437 -20.30 -17.38 6.68
C ASN A 437 -19.79 -17.70 8.10
N LEU A 438 -19.16 -16.73 8.74
CA LEU A 438 -18.64 -16.86 10.10
C LEU A 438 -19.70 -16.52 11.18
N GLY A 439 -20.84 -15.95 10.78
CA GLY A 439 -21.91 -15.54 11.68
C GLY A 439 -21.68 -14.20 12.37
N ASP A 440 -22.41 -13.97 13.44
CA ASP A 440 -22.36 -12.75 14.24
C ASP A 440 -22.33 -13.08 15.75
N ILE A 441 -22.02 -12.05 16.56
CA ILE A 441 -22.09 -12.07 18.01
C ILE A 441 -23.04 -10.94 18.43
N ASN A 442 -24.25 -11.28 18.85
CA ASN A 442 -25.28 -10.30 19.24
C ASN A 442 -25.58 -9.24 18.16
N GLY A 443 -25.56 -9.65 16.89
CA GLY A 443 -25.77 -8.78 15.74
C GLY A 443 -24.52 -8.05 15.25
N ILE A 444 -23.37 -8.21 15.90
CA ILE A 444 -22.08 -7.71 15.43
C ILE A 444 -21.45 -8.77 14.52
N PRO A 445 -21.19 -8.51 13.24
CA PRO A 445 -20.52 -9.46 12.36
C PRO A 445 -19.16 -9.87 12.92
N ARG A 446 -18.78 -11.13 12.72
CA ARG A 446 -17.48 -11.61 13.18
C ARG A 446 -16.30 -11.16 12.28
N VAL A 447 -16.56 -10.48 11.17
CA VAL A 447 -15.55 -9.83 10.33
C VAL A 447 -15.89 -8.35 10.25
N LEU A 448 -15.05 -7.51 10.84
CA LEU A 448 -15.17 -6.05 10.83
C LEU A 448 -14.12 -5.47 9.87
N ASP A 449 -14.56 -5.16 8.66
CA ASP A 449 -13.73 -4.58 7.62
C ASP A 449 -13.69 -3.06 7.73
N ALA A 450 -12.54 -2.52 8.11
CA ALA A 450 -12.33 -1.09 8.26
C ALA A 450 -12.14 -0.36 6.92
N GLY A 451 -11.61 -1.05 5.88
CA GLY A 451 -11.37 -0.40 4.60
C GLY A 451 -10.12 -0.86 3.84
N GLN A 452 -9.47 0.07 3.17
CA GLN A 452 -8.22 -0.15 2.42
C GLN A 452 -7.03 -0.43 3.36
N CYS A 453 -5.87 -0.75 2.80
CA CYS A 453 -4.67 -1.02 3.62
C CYS A 453 -4.25 0.17 4.51
N ASN A 454 -4.45 1.43 4.07
CA ASN A 454 -4.24 2.63 4.90
C ASN A 454 -5.21 2.70 6.10
N ASP A 455 -6.39 2.07 6.02
CA ASP A 455 -7.35 2.00 7.12
C ASP A 455 -6.88 1.04 8.25
N SER A 456 -5.68 0.47 8.14
CA SER A 456 -4.93 -0.06 9.29
C SER A 456 -4.76 1.02 10.38
N TYR A 457 -4.78 2.31 10.01
CA TYR A 457 -4.89 3.43 10.95
C TYR A 457 -6.15 3.31 11.83
N SER A 458 -7.30 3.02 11.24
CA SER A 458 -8.54 2.77 11.99
C SER A 458 -8.38 1.64 13.02
N LEU A 459 -7.69 0.55 12.65
CA LEU A 459 -7.46 -0.57 13.58
C LEU A 459 -6.58 -0.15 14.76
N ALA A 460 -5.56 0.67 14.51
CA ALA A 460 -4.71 1.23 15.58
C ALA A 460 -5.50 2.17 16.50
N VAL A 461 -6.30 3.07 15.93
CA VAL A 461 -7.18 3.98 16.70
C VAL A 461 -8.17 3.20 17.56
N ILE A 462 -8.79 2.14 17.02
CA ILE A 462 -9.70 1.26 17.76
C ILE A 462 -8.96 0.61 18.95
N ALA A 463 -7.76 0.06 18.72
CA ALA A 463 -6.97 -0.57 19.77
C ALA A 463 -6.60 0.43 20.87
N MET A 464 -6.12 1.64 20.52
CA MET A 464 -5.81 2.70 21.48
C MET A 464 -7.06 3.13 22.29
N LYS A 465 -8.23 3.21 21.63
CA LYS A 465 -9.47 3.55 22.32
C LYS A 465 -9.92 2.45 23.28
N LEU A 466 -9.77 1.20 22.90
CA LEU A 466 -10.05 0.06 23.78
C LEU A 466 -9.09 0.06 24.99
N GLN A 467 -7.80 0.34 24.78
CA GLN A 467 -6.81 0.50 25.85
C GLN A 467 -7.24 1.56 26.87
N GLU A 468 -7.65 2.75 26.38
CA GLU A 468 -8.15 3.85 27.21
C GLU A 468 -9.38 3.44 28.02
N VAL A 469 -10.38 2.84 27.37
CA VAL A 469 -11.67 2.46 28.00
C VAL A 469 -11.50 1.34 29.04
N PHE A 470 -10.57 0.41 28.81
CA PHE A 470 -10.24 -0.64 29.77
C PHE A 470 -9.27 -0.18 30.86
N GLY A 471 -8.72 1.03 30.76
CA GLY A 471 -7.77 1.58 31.73
C GLY A 471 -6.44 0.82 31.79
N LEU A 472 -5.96 0.33 30.64
CA LEU A 472 -4.72 -0.44 30.54
C LEU A 472 -3.52 0.49 30.27
N ASP A 473 -2.39 0.21 30.90
CA ASP A 473 -1.16 0.97 30.72
C ASP A 473 -0.40 0.54 29.43
N ASP A 474 -0.50 -0.73 29.03
CA ASP A 474 0.15 -1.28 27.85
C ASP A 474 -0.90 -1.80 26.85
N ILE A 475 -0.80 -1.37 25.59
CA ILE A 475 -1.66 -1.83 24.49
C ILE A 475 -1.61 -3.36 24.31
N ASN A 476 -0.53 -3.99 24.70
CA ASN A 476 -0.32 -5.44 24.60
C ASN A 476 -1.10 -6.26 25.65
N GLU A 477 -1.72 -5.60 26.64
CA GLU A 477 -2.65 -6.23 27.59
C GLU A 477 -4.06 -6.43 27.02
N LEU A 478 -4.37 -5.78 25.89
CA LEU A 478 -5.62 -5.99 25.18
C LEU A 478 -5.77 -7.44 24.71
N PRO A 479 -6.99 -7.99 24.69
CA PRO A 479 -7.25 -9.32 24.17
C PRO A 479 -7.20 -9.36 22.62
N ILE A 480 -6.10 -8.86 22.05
CA ILE A 480 -5.88 -8.75 20.60
C ILE A 480 -4.73 -9.67 20.19
N ILE A 481 -4.96 -10.44 19.13
CA ILE A 481 -3.95 -11.24 18.43
C ILE A 481 -3.65 -10.54 17.11
N TYR A 482 -2.39 -10.37 16.77
CA TYR A 482 -1.94 -9.81 15.50
C TYR A 482 -1.42 -10.90 14.58
N ASN A 483 -2.21 -11.25 13.54
CA ASN A 483 -1.88 -12.25 12.53
C ASN A 483 -1.94 -11.59 11.15
N ILE A 484 -0.83 -10.92 10.79
CA ILE A 484 -0.74 -9.97 9.68
C ILE A 484 -0.23 -10.64 8.42
N ALA A 485 -0.91 -10.39 7.31
CA ALA A 485 -0.46 -10.78 5.97
C ALA A 485 0.25 -9.60 5.28
N TRP A 486 1.47 -9.79 4.81
CA TRP A 486 2.18 -8.74 4.09
C TRP A 486 2.52 -9.16 2.66
N TYR A 487 2.70 -8.18 1.78
CA TYR A 487 3.14 -8.41 0.40
C TYR A 487 4.09 -7.33 -0.10
N GLU A 488 3.75 -6.05 0.09
CA GLU A 488 4.48 -4.94 -0.49
C GLU A 488 4.73 -3.79 0.51
N GLN A 489 5.24 -2.66 0.04
CA GLN A 489 5.85 -1.60 0.83
C GLN A 489 4.85 -0.86 1.75
N LYS A 490 3.57 -0.80 1.38
CA LYS A 490 2.55 -0.22 2.28
C LYS A 490 2.38 -1.07 3.54
N ALA A 491 2.51 -2.39 3.44
CA ALA A 491 2.53 -3.25 4.63
C ALA A 491 3.79 -3.05 5.48
N VAL A 492 4.91 -2.68 4.86
CA VAL A 492 6.15 -2.37 5.60
C VAL A 492 5.95 -1.13 6.48
N ILE A 493 5.41 -0.03 5.93
CA ILE A 493 5.18 1.17 6.75
C ILE A 493 4.13 0.94 7.84
N VAL A 494 3.08 0.13 7.58
CA VAL A 494 2.10 -0.25 8.61
C VAL A 494 2.76 -1.05 9.73
N LEU A 495 3.64 -2.00 9.41
CA LEU A 495 4.40 -2.74 10.42
C LEU A 495 5.26 -1.79 11.27
N LEU A 496 6.04 -0.91 10.63
CA LEU A 496 6.88 0.06 11.35
C LEU A 496 6.04 0.99 12.24
N ALA A 497 4.86 1.41 11.77
CA ALA A 497 3.92 2.20 12.56
C ALA A 497 3.46 1.44 13.81
N LEU A 498 3.06 0.18 13.69
CA LEU A 498 2.67 -0.66 14.84
C LEU A 498 3.82 -0.81 15.84
N LEU A 499 5.05 -1.06 15.36
CA LEU A 499 6.23 -1.15 16.24
C LEU A 499 6.51 0.17 16.96
N SER A 500 6.33 1.30 16.28
CA SER A 500 6.51 2.63 16.88
C SER A 500 5.45 2.97 17.95
N LEU A 501 4.27 2.35 17.85
CA LEU A 501 3.20 2.44 18.86
C LEU A 501 3.38 1.44 20.02
N GLY A 502 4.46 0.65 20.00
CA GLY A 502 4.76 -0.32 21.05
C GLY A 502 4.03 -1.65 20.92
N VAL A 503 3.37 -1.92 19.80
CA VAL A 503 2.69 -3.19 19.54
C VAL A 503 3.73 -4.32 19.43
N LYS A 504 3.47 -5.43 20.12
CA LYS A 504 4.34 -6.61 20.17
C LYS A 504 3.60 -7.89 19.75
N ASN A 505 4.38 -8.97 19.63
CA ASN A 505 3.87 -10.32 19.35
C ASN A 505 3.06 -10.41 18.05
N ILE A 506 3.55 -9.71 17.00
CA ILE A 506 2.94 -9.75 15.68
C ILE A 506 3.42 -11.01 14.95
N HIS A 507 2.48 -11.86 14.53
CA HIS A 507 2.72 -12.96 13.60
C HIS A 507 2.59 -12.44 12.18
N LEU A 508 3.68 -12.53 11.41
CA LEU A 508 3.82 -11.95 10.08
C LEU A 508 3.98 -13.05 9.03
N GLY A 509 3.08 -13.12 8.09
CA GLY A 509 3.09 -14.18 7.08
C GLY A 509 2.82 -13.71 5.65
N PRO A 510 2.90 -14.67 4.69
CA PRO A 510 3.22 -16.09 4.87
C PRO A 510 4.71 -16.40 5.11
N THR A 511 5.61 -15.44 4.93
CA THR A 511 7.05 -15.53 5.24
C THR A 511 7.50 -14.23 5.88
N LEU A 512 8.59 -14.24 6.62
CA LEU A 512 9.27 -13.02 7.02
C LEU A 512 9.88 -12.33 5.78
N PRO A 513 10.09 -11.00 5.82
CA PRO A 513 10.68 -10.27 4.69
C PRO A 513 12.12 -10.71 4.37
N ALA A 514 12.38 -11.01 3.08
CA ALA A 514 13.69 -11.44 2.60
C ALA A 514 14.79 -10.39 2.75
N PHE A 515 14.42 -9.11 2.91
CA PHE A 515 15.36 -8.01 3.10
C PHE A 515 15.83 -7.85 4.56
N LEU A 516 15.31 -8.63 5.48
CA LEU A 516 15.79 -8.65 6.87
C LEU A 516 17.00 -9.56 6.99
N SER A 517 18.14 -8.99 7.41
CA SER A 517 19.32 -9.79 7.76
C SER A 517 19.05 -10.63 9.01
N PRO A 518 19.84 -11.69 9.27
CA PRO A 518 19.69 -12.49 10.47
C PRO A 518 19.80 -11.67 11.77
N ASN A 519 20.66 -10.65 11.81
CA ASN A 519 20.82 -9.83 13.00
C ASN A 519 19.65 -8.86 13.18
N VAL A 520 19.18 -8.21 12.10
CA VAL A 520 17.98 -7.36 12.14
C VAL A 520 16.75 -8.18 12.52
N THR A 521 16.60 -9.40 11.99
CA THR A 521 15.53 -10.32 12.39
C THR A 521 15.57 -10.62 13.89
N LYS A 522 16.76 -10.89 14.46
CA LYS A 522 16.92 -11.11 15.91
C LYS A 522 16.50 -9.89 16.74
N ILE A 523 16.83 -8.69 16.28
CA ILE A 523 16.39 -7.46 16.96
C ILE A 523 14.87 -7.37 16.98
N LEU A 524 14.20 -7.63 15.87
CA LEU A 524 12.74 -7.63 15.77
C LEU A 524 12.09 -8.69 16.67
N ILE A 525 12.64 -9.90 16.70
CA ILE A 525 12.15 -10.97 17.56
C ILE A 525 12.35 -10.61 19.04
N ASN A 526 13.55 -10.20 19.44
CA ASN A 526 13.88 -9.98 20.85
C ASN A 526 13.16 -8.75 21.44
N ASN A 527 13.03 -7.67 20.65
CA ASN A 527 12.48 -6.42 21.16
C ASN A 527 10.95 -6.33 21.00
N PHE A 528 10.40 -6.97 19.96
CA PHE A 528 9.00 -6.82 19.60
C PHE A 528 8.23 -8.14 19.53
N GLY A 529 8.87 -9.29 19.70
CA GLY A 529 8.20 -10.60 19.61
C GLY A 529 7.68 -10.91 18.21
N ILE A 530 8.30 -10.38 17.14
CA ILE A 530 7.90 -10.69 15.76
C ILE A 530 8.13 -12.19 15.52
N ALA A 531 7.12 -12.86 14.98
CA ALA A 531 7.20 -14.28 14.62
C ALA A 531 6.63 -14.51 13.22
N GLY A 532 7.00 -15.62 12.60
CA GLY A 532 6.30 -16.14 11.42
C GLY A 532 5.00 -16.84 11.80
N ILE A 533 4.17 -17.13 10.79
CA ILE A 533 3.02 -18.04 10.96
C ILE A 533 3.51 -19.51 10.94
N ASN A 534 2.78 -20.37 11.64
CA ASN A 534 2.99 -21.82 11.66
C ASN A 534 1.86 -22.52 10.90
N ARG A 535 1.60 -23.80 11.20
CA ARG A 535 0.38 -24.47 10.78
C ARG A 535 -0.80 -23.93 11.59
N VAL A 536 -1.99 -23.99 11.02
CA VAL A 536 -3.21 -23.45 11.66
C VAL A 536 -3.42 -24.05 13.04
N GLU A 537 -3.23 -25.36 13.20
CA GLU A 537 -3.42 -26.07 14.47
C GLU A 537 -2.43 -25.59 15.54
N GLU A 538 -1.19 -25.35 15.16
CA GLU A 538 -0.13 -24.87 16.06
C GLU A 538 -0.41 -23.43 16.51
N ASP A 539 -0.83 -22.58 15.59
CA ASP A 539 -1.18 -21.19 15.93
C ASP A 539 -2.49 -21.12 16.72
N MET A 540 -3.45 -22.02 16.47
CA MET A 540 -4.67 -22.11 17.29
C MET A 540 -4.35 -22.56 18.73
N GLU A 541 -3.43 -23.51 18.91
CA GLU A 541 -2.96 -23.89 20.24
C GLU A 541 -2.22 -22.75 20.94
N LEU A 542 -1.32 -22.07 20.21
CA LEU A 542 -0.56 -20.92 20.72
C LEU A 542 -1.46 -19.79 21.20
N PHE A 543 -2.46 -19.42 20.42
CA PHE A 543 -3.29 -18.25 20.68
C PHE A 543 -4.49 -18.53 21.61
N PHE A 544 -4.98 -19.76 21.63
CA PHE A 544 -6.22 -20.12 22.32
C PHE A 544 -6.08 -21.26 23.33
N GLY A 545 -4.93 -21.95 23.36
CA GLY A 545 -4.69 -23.07 24.27
C GLY A 545 -5.56 -24.30 23.93
N LYS A 546 -5.76 -24.58 22.65
CA LYS A 546 -6.63 -25.66 22.16
C LYS A 546 -5.86 -26.62 21.25
#